data_f4315126f98280e71362ca8b2bf68344
#
_entry.id   f4315126f98280e71362ca8b2bf68344
#
_cell.length_a   1.000
_cell.length_b   1.000
_cell.length_c   1.000
_cell.angle_alpha   90.00
_cell.angle_beta   90.00
_cell.angle_gamma   90.00
#
_symmetry.space_group_name_H-M   'P 1'
#
loop_
_entity.id
_entity.type
_entity.pdbx_description
1 polymer ?
#
loop_
_entity_poly.entity_id
_entity_poly.type
_entity_poly.pdbx_seq_one_letter_code
_entity_poly.pdbx_strand_id
1 'polypeptide(L)'
;MYTFNHFNFNVTDLDRSLAFYKQALGLEPVGKTIAPEDGGFVITYLGDGKTDFRLELTWVKDHPQPYDLGECEFHLAFRTDDMEAAHRLHSEMGCICYENKEMGLYFIKDPDGYWIEIL
;
A
#
# COMPACT_ATOMS: atom_id res chain seq x y z
N MET A 1 9.62 25.66 -5.73
CA MET A 1 9.94 24.64 -4.70
C MET A 1 8.99 23.45 -4.82
N TYR A 2 9.47 22.24 -4.58
CA TYR A 2 8.66 21.02 -4.69
C TYR A 2 8.73 20.24 -3.39
N THR A 3 7.60 19.59 -3.01
CA THR A 3 7.53 18.73 -1.83
C THR A 3 6.88 17.40 -2.23
N PHE A 4 7.25 16.31 -1.56
CA PHE A 4 6.59 15.03 -1.76
C PHE A 4 5.12 15.14 -1.39
N ASN A 5 4.24 14.52 -2.19
CA ASN A 5 2.79 14.56 -1.96
C ASN A 5 2.23 13.14 -1.80
N HIS A 6 2.26 12.34 -2.85
CA HIS A 6 1.70 10.99 -2.80
C HIS A 6 2.37 10.07 -3.81
N PHE A 7 2.15 8.78 -3.62
CA PHE A 7 2.48 7.73 -4.58
C PHE A 7 1.21 6.93 -4.86
N ASN A 8 0.96 6.59 -6.12
CA ASN A 8 -0.27 5.88 -6.52
C ASN A 8 -0.01 4.40 -6.79
N PHE A 9 -0.90 3.57 -6.24
CA PHE A 9 -1.08 2.20 -6.68
C PHE A 9 -2.47 2.04 -7.29
N ASN A 10 -2.55 1.53 -8.52
CA ASN A 10 -3.81 1.10 -9.08
C ASN A 10 -4.15 -0.28 -8.50
N VAL A 11 -5.39 -0.44 -8.05
CA VAL A 11 -5.85 -1.65 -7.36
C VAL A 11 -7.08 -2.22 -8.05
N THR A 12 -7.23 -3.55 -8.04
CA THR A 12 -8.37 -4.21 -8.69
C THR A 12 -9.59 -4.33 -7.80
N ASP A 13 -9.41 -4.22 -6.48
CA ASP A 13 -10.48 -4.28 -5.49
C ASP A 13 -10.15 -3.30 -4.37
N LEU A 14 -10.81 -2.13 -4.39
CA LEU A 14 -10.50 -1.04 -3.47
C LEU A 14 -10.76 -1.44 -2.01
N ASP A 15 -11.88 -2.09 -1.72
CA ASP A 15 -12.22 -2.47 -0.34
C ASP A 15 -11.21 -3.47 0.22
N ARG A 16 -10.78 -4.42 -0.58
CA ARG A 16 -9.74 -5.39 -0.20
C ARG A 16 -8.43 -4.69 0.11
N SER A 17 -8.02 -3.75 -0.72
CA SER A 17 -6.79 -3.00 -0.50
C SER A 17 -6.86 -2.10 0.72
N LEU A 18 -7.99 -1.41 0.93
CA LEU A 18 -8.19 -0.59 2.14
C LEU A 18 -8.08 -1.44 3.41
N ALA A 19 -8.71 -2.61 3.43
CA ALA A 19 -8.63 -3.53 4.56
C ALA A 19 -7.19 -4.01 4.81
N PHE A 20 -6.46 -4.35 3.74
CA PHE A 20 -5.07 -4.78 3.84
C PHE A 20 -4.19 -3.69 4.47
N TYR A 21 -4.23 -2.47 3.93
CA TYR A 21 -3.37 -1.38 4.41
C TYR A 21 -3.71 -0.96 5.83
N LYS A 22 -4.97 -1.06 6.23
CA LYS A 22 -5.37 -0.82 7.61
C LYS A 22 -4.80 -1.89 8.55
N GLN A 23 -4.95 -3.16 8.20
CA GLN A 23 -4.48 -4.27 9.03
C GLN A 23 -2.96 -4.36 9.07
N ALA A 24 -2.31 -4.26 7.91
CA ALA A 24 -0.86 -4.45 7.80
C ALA A 24 -0.05 -3.27 8.32
N LEU A 25 -0.50 -2.04 8.07
CA LEU A 25 0.29 -0.83 8.29
C LEU A 25 -0.42 0.24 9.12
N GLY A 26 -1.67 0.01 9.52
CA GLY A 26 -2.43 1.00 10.28
C GLY A 26 -2.78 2.25 9.50
N LEU A 27 -2.78 2.19 8.16
CA LEU A 27 -3.11 3.34 7.34
C LEU A 27 -4.62 3.57 7.30
N GLU A 28 -5.01 4.83 7.39
CA GLU A 28 -6.41 5.23 7.40
C GLU A 28 -6.70 6.20 6.25
N PRO A 29 -7.93 6.18 5.71
CA PRO A 29 -8.32 7.17 4.71
C PRO A 29 -8.18 8.59 5.23
N VAL A 30 -7.63 9.48 4.40
CA VAL A 30 -7.47 10.91 4.70
C VAL A 30 -8.00 11.75 3.55
N GLY A 31 -8.59 12.90 3.87
CA GLY A 31 -9.15 13.79 2.87
C GLY A 31 -10.41 13.21 2.21
N LYS A 32 -10.69 13.70 1.03
CA LYS A 32 -11.90 13.30 0.29
C LYS A 32 -11.59 12.17 -0.70
N THR A 33 -12.49 11.20 -0.76
CA THR A 33 -12.54 10.24 -1.85
C THR A 33 -13.04 10.92 -3.11
N ILE A 34 -12.37 10.69 -4.23
CA ILE A 34 -12.77 11.21 -5.55
C ILE A 34 -13.51 10.10 -6.28
N ALA A 35 -14.79 10.35 -6.59
CA ALA A 35 -15.65 9.36 -7.26
C ALA A 35 -16.57 10.11 -8.23
N PRO A 36 -16.19 10.23 -9.52
CA PRO A 36 -17.02 10.90 -10.52
C PRO A 36 -18.39 10.24 -10.70
N GLU A 37 -19.38 11.01 -11.14
CA GLU A 37 -20.76 10.52 -11.33
C GLU A 37 -20.85 9.38 -12.34
N ASP A 38 -20.00 9.36 -13.35
CA ASP A 38 -19.98 8.28 -14.35
C ASP A 38 -19.45 6.94 -13.80
N GLY A 39 -18.92 6.95 -12.57
CA GLY A 39 -18.38 5.74 -11.93
C GLY A 39 -17.11 5.21 -12.56
N GLY A 40 -16.42 5.99 -13.39
CA GLY A 40 -15.25 5.52 -14.15
C GLY A 40 -14.04 5.15 -13.30
N PHE A 41 -13.87 5.80 -12.15
CA PHE A 41 -12.78 5.47 -11.21
C PHE A 41 -13.14 5.96 -9.81
N VAL A 42 -12.38 5.44 -8.83
CA VAL A 42 -12.44 5.91 -7.44
C VAL A 42 -11.01 6.07 -6.94
N ILE A 43 -10.71 7.22 -6.34
CA ILE A 43 -9.42 7.51 -5.73
C ILE A 43 -9.62 7.73 -4.23
N THR A 44 -8.86 7.00 -3.42
CA THR A 44 -8.82 7.17 -1.98
C THR A 44 -7.38 7.37 -1.54
N TYR A 45 -7.14 8.33 -0.65
CA TYR A 45 -5.83 8.60 -0.07
C TYR A 45 -5.74 7.99 1.31
N LEU A 46 -4.62 7.31 1.59
CA LEU A 46 -4.31 6.74 2.90
C LEU A 46 -3.17 7.52 3.54
N GLY A 47 -3.25 7.77 4.83
CA GLY A 47 -2.22 8.44 5.59
C GLY A 47 -1.77 7.64 6.80
N ASP A 48 -0.57 7.97 7.30
CA ASP A 48 0.02 7.31 8.47
C ASP A 48 -0.27 8.04 9.80
N GLY A 49 -0.93 9.18 9.74
CA GLY A 49 -1.24 9.99 10.91
C GLY A 49 -0.07 10.79 11.49
N LYS A 50 1.10 10.73 10.85
CA LYS A 50 2.32 11.41 11.30
C LYS A 50 2.93 12.33 10.25
N THR A 51 2.97 11.89 9.00
CA THR A 51 3.53 12.67 7.89
C THR A 51 2.43 13.13 6.95
N ASP A 52 2.75 14.07 6.08
CA ASP A 52 1.81 14.56 5.05
C ASP A 52 1.80 13.70 3.79
N PHE A 53 2.75 12.79 3.66
CA PHE A 53 2.83 11.90 2.52
C PHE A 53 1.66 10.91 2.52
N ARG A 54 1.10 10.63 1.34
CA ARG A 54 -0.06 9.76 1.22
C ARG A 54 0.17 8.65 0.22
N LEU A 55 -0.46 7.52 0.49
CA LEU A 55 -0.62 6.46 -0.50
C LEU A 55 -1.97 6.66 -1.19
N GLU A 56 -1.92 6.93 -2.50
CA GLU A 56 -3.12 7.06 -3.32
C GLU A 56 -3.48 5.68 -3.89
N LEU A 57 -4.71 5.24 -3.63
CA LEU A 57 -5.24 4.01 -4.23
C LEU A 57 -6.26 4.40 -5.29
N THR A 58 -6.07 3.92 -6.52
CA THR A 58 -6.96 4.18 -7.64
C THR A 58 -7.58 2.88 -8.12
N TRP A 59 -8.92 2.83 -8.11
CA TRP A 59 -9.70 1.77 -8.73
C TRP A 59 -10.29 2.29 -10.04
N VAL A 60 -10.20 1.49 -11.12
CA VAL A 60 -10.72 1.85 -12.44
C VAL A 60 -11.77 0.82 -12.85
N LYS A 61 -12.97 1.31 -13.20
CA LYS A 61 -14.14 0.47 -13.50
C LYS A 61 -13.90 -0.58 -14.58
N ASP A 62 -13.23 -0.21 -15.66
CA ASP A 62 -13.08 -1.09 -16.83
C ASP A 62 -11.74 -1.82 -16.84
N HIS A 63 -11.18 -2.12 -15.66
CA HIS A 63 -9.93 -2.85 -15.53
C HIS A 63 -10.08 -4.04 -14.56
N PRO A 64 -10.78 -5.11 -14.95
CA PRO A 64 -11.00 -6.26 -14.06
C PRO A 64 -9.80 -7.18 -13.92
N GLN A 65 -8.86 -7.15 -14.87
CA GLN A 65 -7.67 -8.00 -14.88
C GLN A 65 -6.58 -7.43 -13.95
N PRO A 66 -5.65 -8.27 -13.45
CA PRO A 66 -4.50 -7.78 -12.70
C PRO A 66 -3.68 -6.77 -13.49
N TYR A 67 -3.07 -5.82 -12.78
CA TYR A 67 -2.13 -4.88 -13.39
C TYR A 67 -0.80 -5.59 -13.68
N ASP A 68 -0.23 -5.26 -14.84
CA ASP A 68 1.11 -5.73 -15.20
C ASP A 68 2.15 -4.84 -14.50
N LEU A 69 2.80 -5.38 -13.48
CA LEU A 69 3.82 -4.68 -12.70
C LEU A 69 5.22 -4.83 -13.28
N GLY A 70 5.34 -5.52 -14.43
CA GLY A 70 6.63 -5.80 -15.04
C GLY A 70 7.50 -6.65 -14.12
N GLU A 71 8.76 -6.29 -13.98
CA GLU A 71 9.67 -6.97 -13.05
C GLU A 71 9.45 -6.57 -11.58
N CYS A 72 8.60 -5.59 -11.33
CA CYS A 72 8.29 -5.05 -10.00
C CYS A 72 9.55 -4.57 -9.25
N GLU A 73 10.40 -3.82 -9.94
CA GLU A 73 11.68 -3.32 -9.43
C GLU A 73 11.51 -2.01 -8.65
N PHE A 74 10.34 -1.75 -8.15
CA PHE A 74 10.04 -0.57 -7.33
C PHE A 74 9.30 -1.01 -6.08
N HIS A 75 9.39 -0.21 -5.03
CA HIS A 75 8.66 -0.48 -3.80
C HIS A 75 8.47 0.80 -2.99
N LEU A 76 7.46 0.78 -2.14
CA LEU A 76 7.24 1.79 -1.13
C LEU A 76 7.77 1.25 0.20
N ALA A 77 8.40 2.08 1.01
CA ALA A 77 9.01 1.65 2.26
C ALA A 77 8.34 2.32 3.46
N PHE A 78 8.19 1.55 4.54
CA PHE A 78 7.70 2.03 5.83
C PHE A 78 8.70 1.68 6.92
N ARG A 79 8.93 2.63 7.83
CA ARG A 79 9.73 2.40 9.03
C ARG A 79 8.82 2.03 10.19
N THR A 80 9.14 0.97 10.90
CA THR A 80 8.46 0.62 12.15
C THR A 80 9.35 0.93 13.34
N ASP A 81 8.74 1.24 14.47
CA ASP A 81 9.43 1.38 15.75
C ASP A 81 9.44 0.06 16.56
N ASP A 82 8.77 -0.96 16.04
CA ASP A 82 8.74 -2.30 16.67
C ASP A 82 8.80 -3.39 15.58
N MET A 83 10.02 -3.71 15.18
CA MET A 83 10.27 -4.69 14.12
C MET A 83 9.75 -6.07 14.48
N GLU A 84 9.87 -6.49 15.74
CA GLU A 84 9.42 -7.81 16.17
C GLU A 84 7.90 -7.95 16.06
N ALA A 85 7.16 -6.95 16.54
CA ALA A 85 5.70 -6.95 16.45
C ALA A 85 5.23 -6.87 15.00
N ALA A 86 5.87 -6.04 14.17
CA ALA A 86 5.55 -5.92 12.75
C ALA A 86 5.75 -7.26 12.02
N HIS A 87 6.88 -7.91 12.25
CA HIS A 87 7.19 -9.19 11.60
C HIS A 87 6.19 -10.28 12.01
N ARG A 88 5.84 -10.33 13.30
CA ARG A 88 4.84 -11.28 13.80
C ARG A 88 3.48 -11.08 13.13
N LEU A 89 3.01 -9.83 13.06
CA LEU A 89 1.75 -9.50 12.40
C LEU A 89 1.75 -9.93 10.94
N HIS A 90 2.78 -9.55 10.20
CA HIS A 90 2.86 -9.85 8.76
C HIS A 90 3.06 -11.35 8.50
N SER A 91 3.73 -12.07 9.41
CA SER A 91 3.82 -13.54 9.35
C SER A 91 2.44 -14.17 9.52
N GLU A 92 1.66 -13.71 10.50
CA GLU A 92 0.30 -14.20 10.74
C GLU A 92 -0.63 -13.89 9.56
N MET A 93 -0.46 -12.74 8.93
CA MET A 93 -1.22 -12.36 7.72
C MET A 93 -0.79 -13.17 6.48
N GLY A 94 0.37 -13.83 6.55
CA GLY A 94 0.90 -14.60 5.42
C GLY A 94 1.34 -13.74 4.24
N CYS A 95 1.69 -12.46 4.47
CA CYS A 95 1.99 -11.52 3.39
C CYS A 95 3.49 -11.24 3.19
N ILE A 96 4.38 -11.82 4.01
CA ILE A 96 5.83 -11.65 3.83
C ILE A 96 6.26 -12.38 2.56
N CYS A 97 6.97 -11.69 1.67
CA CYS A 97 7.40 -12.25 0.39
C CYS A 97 8.94 -12.34 0.26
N TYR A 98 9.68 -11.59 1.06
CA TYR A 98 11.14 -11.63 1.04
C TYR A 98 11.69 -11.11 2.37
N GLU A 99 12.77 -11.75 2.87
CA GLU A 99 13.44 -11.31 4.09
C GLU A 99 14.91 -11.10 3.82
N ASN A 100 15.46 -10.01 4.35
CA ASN A 100 16.89 -9.73 4.36
C ASN A 100 17.34 -9.50 5.81
N LYS A 101 17.66 -10.58 6.49
CA LYS A 101 18.02 -10.54 7.91
C LYS A 101 19.32 -9.77 8.15
N GLU A 102 20.25 -9.84 7.21
CA GLU A 102 21.52 -9.13 7.29
C GLU A 102 21.34 -7.63 7.33
N MET A 103 20.43 -7.10 6.51
CA MET A 103 20.08 -5.68 6.50
C MET A 103 19.03 -5.30 7.53
N GLY A 104 18.41 -6.28 8.21
CA GLY A 104 17.38 -6.03 9.20
C GLY A 104 16.06 -5.54 8.64
N LEU A 105 15.69 -5.98 7.43
CA LEU A 105 14.46 -5.56 6.76
C LEU A 105 13.78 -6.75 6.10
N TYR A 106 12.52 -6.57 5.72
CA TYR A 106 11.79 -7.54 4.94
C TYR A 106 10.74 -6.84 4.07
N PHE A 107 10.16 -7.61 3.15
CA PHE A 107 9.12 -7.11 2.23
C PHE A 107 7.83 -7.88 2.45
N ILE A 108 6.72 -7.15 2.39
CA ILE A 108 5.39 -7.73 2.30
C ILE A 108 4.82 -7.44 0.92
N LYS A 109 3.84 -8.24 0.52
CA LYS A 109 3.17 -8.08 -0.77
C LYS A 109 1.70 -7.74 -0.51
N ASP A 110 1.23 -6.67 -1.14
CA ASP A 110 -0.17 -6.27 -1.05
C ASP A 110 -1.06 -7.17 -1.94
N PRO A 111 -2.41 -7.02 -1.89
CA PRO A 111 -3.31 -7.88 -2.66
C PRO A 111 -3.12 -7.84 -4.18
N ASP A 112 -2.56 -6.76 -4.72
CA ASP A 112 -2.30 -6.60 -6.15
C ASP A 112 -0.86 -6.97 -6.54
N GLY A 113 -0.02 -7.38 -5.57
CA GLY A 113 1.35 -7.80 -5.82
C GLY A 113 2.39 -6.72 -5.65
N TYR A 114 2.01 -5.52 -5.20
CA TYR A 114 2.98 -4.46 -4.91
C TYR A 114 3.83 -4.83 -3.70
N TRP A 115 5.13 -4.62 -3.82
CA TRP A 115 6.07 -4.88 -2.74
C TRP A 115 6.19 -3.67 -1.81
N ILE A 116 6.11 -3.92 -0.52
CA ILE A 116 6.25 -2.92 0.54
C ILE A 116 7.41 -3.34 1.43
N GLU A 117 8.41 -2.47 1.57
CA GLU A 117 9.55 -2.71 2.44
C GLU A 117 9.23 -2.27 3.86
N ILE A 118 9.61 -3.10 4.83
CA ILE A 118 9.49 -2.79 6.26
C ILE A 118 10.90 -2.72 6.85
N LEU A 119 11.22 -1.57 7.41
CA LEU A 119 12.55 -1.32 7.97
C LEU A 119 12.50 -0.49 9.26
#